data_c605ec44712fd948999b7a2235101976
#
_entry.id   c605ec44712fd948999b7a2235101976
#
_cell.length_a   1.000
_cell.length_b   1.000
_cell.length_c   1.000
_cell.angle_alpha   90.00
_cell.angle_beta   90.00
_cell.angle_gamma   90.00
#
_symmetry.space_group_name_H-M   'P 1'
#
loop_
_entity.id
_entity.type
_entity.pdbx_description
1 polymer ?
#
loop_
_entity_poly.entity_id
_entity_poly.type
_entity_poly.pdbx_seq_one_letter_code
_entity_poly.pdbx_strand_id
1 'polypeptide(L)'
;DKIYQDLQELMDVWNRKNRQSHKEKEQIKELISDISHQGRTPMANIKIYLEILEEEQEDKVRRQECIGKLIKQTERLDFLMQSLVKLSRLETGIIEICEKDTKIFEVLGLAVAAVVPGAEAKEISVHVDCPETLKLFCDAKWTQEAIFNLLENAVKYTPKGGSIYISVMEQEVFGKISIRDTGRGIPAEHQAQV
;
A
#
# COMPACT_ATOMS: atom_id res chain seq x y z
N ASP A 1 -30.10 -38.74 15.48
CA ASP A 1 -29.58 -38.40 14.13
C ASP A 1 -29.38 -36.90 13.90
N LYS A 2 -30.35 -36.04 14.27
CA LYS A 2 -30.22 -34.58 14.07
C LYS A 2 -29.07 -33.97 14.89
N ILE A 3 -28.94 -34.36 16.16
CA ILE A 3 -27.85 -33.90 17.04
C ILE A 3 -26.45 -34.26 16.49
N TYR A 4 -26.34 -35.41 15.85
CA TYR A 4 -25.07 -35.85 15.26
C TYR A 4 -24.71 -35.04 14.00
N GLN A 5 -25.72 -34.68 13.21
CA GLN A 5 -25.54 -33.79 12.06
C GLN A 5 -25.14 -32.37 12.49
N ASP A 6 -25.83 -31.82 13.50
CA ASP A 6 -25.52 -30.49 14.04
C ASP A 6 -24.12 -30.45 14.65
N LEU A 7 -23.64 -31.52 15.30
CA LEU A 7 -22.28 -31.66 15.80
C LEU A 7 -21.23 -31.73 14.69
N GLN A 8 -21.50 -32.45 13.61
CA GLN A 8 -20.62 -32.52 12.46
C GLN A 8 -20.49 -31.15 11.77
N GLU A 9 -21.59 -30.42 11.57
CA GLU A 9 -21.56 -29.08 11.01
C GLU A 9 -20.75 -28.10 11.88
N LEU A 10 -20.91 -28.14 13.20
CA LEU A 10 -20.14 -27.34 14.14
C LEU A 10 -18.65 -27.67 14.09
N MET A 11 -18.28 -28.95 14.01
CA MET A 11 -16.89 -29.38 13.87
C MET A 11 -16.29 -28.92 12.54
N ASP A 12 -17.04 -28.98 11.43
CA ASP A 12 -16.57 -28.52 10.13
C ASP A 12 -16.39 -26.99 10.08
N VAL A 13 -17.28 -26.24 10.69
CA VAL A 13 -17.15 -24.78 10.85
C VAL A 13 -15.92 -24.44 11.70
N TRP A 14 -15.73 -25.13 12.83
CA TRP A 14 -14.59 -24.95 13.72
C TRP A 14 -13.26 -25.28 13.01
N ASN A 15 -13.22 -26.41 12.30
CA ASN A 15 -12.04 -26.84 11.53
C ASN A 15 -11.70 -25.84 10.41
N ARG A 16 -12.69 -25.32 9.68
CA ARG A 16 -12.50 -24.29 8.66
C ARG A 16 -11.94 -23.01 9.27
N LYS A 17 -12.51 -22.54 10.37
CA LYS A 17 -12.04 -21.33 11.08
C LYS A 17 -10.62 -21.49 11.62
N ASN A 18 -10.30 -22.67 12.15
CA ASN A 18 -8.95 -22.96 12.65
C ASN A 18 -7.91 -23.04 11.52
N ARG A 19 -8.26 -23.65 10.38
CA ARG A 19 -7.40 -23.67 9.18
C ARG A 19 -7.18 -22.27 8.61
N GLN A 20 -8.22 -21.45 8.60
CA GLN A 20 -8.13 -20.05 8.15
C GLN A 20 -7.18 -19.26 9.05
N SER A 21 -7.34 -19.34 10.37
CA SER A 21 -6.47 -18.68 11.35
C SER A 21 -5.01 -19.14 11.24
N HIS A 22 -4.76 -20.44 10.96
CA HIS A 22 -3.41 -20.94 10.72
C HIS A 22 -2.78 -20.35 9.45
N LYS A 23 -3.53 -20.28 8.36
CA LYS A 23 -3.04 -19.67 7.11
C LYS A 23 -2.69 -18.19 7.30
N GLU A 24 -3.55 -17.45 7.98
CA GLU A 24 -3.30 -16.03 8.28
C GLU A 24 -2.02 -15.84 9.10
N LYS A 25 -1.79 -16.68 10.12
CA LYS A 25 -0.55 -16.66 10.92
C LYS A 25 0.71 -16.97 10.10
N GLU A 26 0.65 -17.93 9.18
CA GLU A 26 1.81 -18.25 8.33
C GLU A 26 2.09 -17.10 7.34
N GLN A 27 1.05 -16.51 6.73
CA GLN A 27 1.21 -15.34 5.86
C GLN A 27 1.88 -14.16 6.58
N ILE A 28 1.51 -13.92 7.84
CA ILE A 28 2.12 -12.86 8.66
C ILE A 28 3.58 -13.16 8.97
N LYS A 29 3.94 -14.42 9.28
CA LYS A 29 5.33 -14.81 9.49
C LYS A 29 6.19 -14.59 8.24
N GLU A 30 5.68 -14.97 7.07
CA GLU A 30 6.34 -14.73 5.79
C GLU A 30 6.56 -13.22 5.57
N LEU A 31 5.53 -12.41 5.80
CA LEU A 31 5.61 -10.96 5.63
C LEU A 31 6.61 -10.31 6.61
N ILE A 32 6.65 -10.74 7.87
CA ILE A 32 7.66 -10.28 8.86
C ILE A 32 9.07 -10.67 8.41
N SER A 33 9.24 -11.88 7.88
CA SER A 33 10.50 -12.34 7.33
C SER A 33 10.95 -11.47 6.16
N ASP A 34 10.05 -11.18 5.24
CA ASP A 34 10.31 -10.33 4.06
C ASP A 34 10.68 -8.90 4.46
N ILE A 35 9.94 -8.30 5.38
CA ILE A 35 10.27 -6.96 5.93
C ILE A 35 11.64 -6.96 6.58
N SER A 36 11.98 -8.02 7.33
CA SER A 36 13.30 -8.16 7.97
C SER A 36 14.42 -8.26 6.94
N HIS A 37 14.22 -9.02 5.87
CA HIS A 37 15.16 -9.11 4.76
C HIS A 37 15.28 -7.80 3.98
N GLN A 38 14.16 -7.15 3.68
CA GLN A 38 14.15 -5.86 3.00
C GLN A 38 14.76 -4.73 3.85
N GLY A 39 14.74 -4.84 5.17
CA GLY A 39 15.37 -3.87 6.08
C GLY A 39 16.89 -3.99 6.15
N ARG A 40 17.45 -5.19 5.95
CA ARG A 40 18.91 -5.39 5.97
C ARG A 40 19.65 -4.63 4.87
N THR A 41 19.09 -4.61 3.67
CA THR A 41 19.72 -3.95 2.51
C THR A 41 19.90 -2.44 2.72
N PRO A 42 18.86 -1.66 3.08
CA PRO A 42 19.03 -0.23 3.35
C PRO A 42 19.97 0.03 4.53
N MET A 43 19.94 -0.79 5.59
CA MET A 43 20.88 -0.66 6.71
C MET A 43 22.34 -0.89 6.29
N ALA A 44 22.60 -1.91 5.47
CA ALA A 44 23.95 -2.14 4.92
C ALA A 44 24.41 -0.97 4.04
N ASN A 45 23.54 -0.46 3.18
CA ASN A 45 23.84 0.70 2.34
C ASN A 45 24.11 1.97 3.16
N ILE A 46 23.34 2.20 4.24
CA ILE A 46 23.58 3.34 5.15
C ILE A 46 25.01 3.24 5.74
N LYS A 47 25.43 2.07 6.21
CA LYS A 47 26.77 1.87 6.75
C LYS A 47 27.86 2.19 5.73
N ILE A 48 27.72 1.65 4.51
CA ILE A 48 28.67 1.90 3.41
C ILE A 48 28.76 3.40 3.08
N TYR A 49 27.64 4.12 2.98
CA TYR A 49 27.67 5.55 2.70
C TYR A 49 28.25 6.38 3.85
N LEU A 50 28.09 5.94 5.11
CA LEU A 50 28.72 6.60 6.24
C LEU A 50 30.24 6.38 6.21
N GLU A 51 30.72 5.18 5.92
CA GLU A 51 32.15 4.88 5.75
C GLU A 51 32.77 5.73 4.64
N ILE A 52 32.10 5.84 3.49
CA ILE A 52 32.56 6.73 2.39
C ILE A 52 32.62 8.19 2.85
N LEU A 53 31.66 8.66 3.63
CA LEU A 53 31.65 10.04 4.14
C LEU A 53 32.73 10.32 5.16
N GLU A 54 33.18 9.31 5.91
CA GLU A 54 34.32 9.42 6.84
C GLU A 54 35.66 9.48 6.10
N GLU A 55 35.81 8.71 5.01
CA GLU A 55 37.04 8.64 4.24
C GLU A 55 37.23 9.85 3.28
N GLU A 56 36.15 10.33 2.65
CA GLU A 56 36.22 11.40 1.65
C GLU A 56 35.84 12.78 2.23
N GLN A 57 36.76 13.45 2.89
CA GLN A 57 36.51 14.77 3.51
C GLN A 57 36.56 15.96 2.52
N GLU A 58 37.18 15.84 1.35
CA GLU A 58 37.48 16.98 0.49
C GLU A 58 36.51 17.17 -0.70
N ASP A 59 35.80 16.13 -1.17
CA ASP A 59 34.90 16.24 -2.33
C ASP A 59 33.46 16.57 -1.91
N LYS A 60 33.12 17.85 -2.04
CA LYS A 60 31.77 18.36 -1.70
C LYS A 60 30.66 17.73 -2.56
N VAL A 61 30.92 17.41 -3.83
CA VAL A 61 29.91 16.86 -4.75
C VAL A 61 29.58 15.43 -4.37
N ARG A 62 30.58 14.59 -4.17
CA ARG A 62 30.43 13.21 -3.69
C ARG A 62 29.75 13.14 -2.33
N ARG A 63 30.12 14.04 -1.42
CA ARG A 63 29.50 14.15 -0.11
C ARG A 63 28.00 14.42 -0.22
N GLN A 64 27.60 15.35 -1.09
CA GLN A 64 26.19 15.68 -1.30
C GLN A 64 25.41 14.50 -1.91
N GLU A 65 26.02 13.78 -2.84
CA GLU A 65 25.43 12.56 -3.42
C GLU A 65 25.25 11.45 -2.37
N CYS A 66 26.23 11.22 -1.51
CA CYS A 66 26.13 10.24 -0.42
C CYS A 66 25.02 10.61 0.56
N ILE A 67 24.91 11.89 0.96
CA ILE A 67 23.83 12.36 1.82
C ILE A 67 22.46 12.12 1.17
N GLY A 68 22.31 12.42 -0.12
CA GLY A 68 21.07 12.15 -0.85
C GLY A 68 20.70 10.65 -0.90
N LYS A 69 21.71 9.78 -1.02
CA LYS A 69 21.50 8.34 -0.95
C LYS A 69 21.16 7.87 0.47
N LEU A 70 21.77 8.42 1.52
CA LEU A 70 21.44 8.14 2.90
C LEU A 70 19.98 8.50 3.23
N ILE A 71 19.54 9.69 2.82
CA ILE A 71 18.15 10.12 3.01
C ILE A 71 17.18 9.10 2.39
N LYS A 72 17.43 8.68 1.13
CA LYS A 72 16.58 7.66 0.46
C LYS A 72 16.54 6.32 1.19
N GLN A 73 17.66 5.86 1.76
CA GLN A 73 17.69 4.60 2.52
C GLN A 73 16.94 4.73 3.86
N THR A 74 17.02 5.90 4.50
CA THR A 74 16.30 6.20 5.75
C THR A 74 14.79 6.26 5.51
N GLU A 75 14.34 6.93 4.44
CA GLU A 75 12.94 6.97 4.02
C GLU A 75 12.39 5.55 3.75
N ARG A 76 13.21 4.70 3.10
CA ARG A 76 12.84 3.30 2.87
C ARG A 76 12.68 2.51 4.17
N LEU A 77 13.55 2.71 5.16
CA LEU A 77 13.43 2.07 6.47
C LEU A 77 12.20 2.57 7.22
N ASP A 78 11.93 3.87 7.19
CA ASP A 78 10.73 4.44 7.81
C ASP A 78 9.45 3.84 7.21
N PHE A 79 9.37 3.74 5.90
CA PHE A 79 8.27 3.06 5.21
C PHE A 79 8.08 1.61 5.67
N LEU A 80 9.18 0.83 5.77
CA LEU A 80 9.11 -0.56 6.24
C LEU A 80 8.63 -0.66 7.69
N MET A 81 9.09 0.23 8.56
CA MET A 81 8.67 0.28 9.96
C MET A 81 7.20 0.65 10.10
N GLN A 82 6.72 1.64 9.35
CA GLN A 82 5.31 2.03 9.34
C GLN A 82 4.42 0.88 8.82
N SER A 83 4.87 0.17 7.78
CA SER A 83 4.17 -1.00 7.25
C SER A 83 4.07 -2.12 8.28
N LEU A 84 5.15 -2.38 9.03
CA LEU A 84 5.16 -3.36 10.11
C LEU A 84 4.20 -3.00 11.26
N VAL A 85 4.17 -1.73 11.65
CA VAL A 85 3.24 -1.24 12.69
C VAL A 85 1.78 -1.37 12.23
N LYS A 86 1.48 -1.00 10.96
CA LYS A 86 0.13 -1.17 10.38
C LYS A 86 -0.28 -2.64 10.39
N LEU A 87 0.61 -3.53 9.97
CA LEU A 87 0.39 -4.97 9.96
C LEU A 87 0.13 -5.53 11.36
N SER A 88 0.97 -5.17 12.33
CA SER A 88 0.81 -5.60 13.72
C SER A 88 -0.54 -5.17 14.33
N ARG A 89 -1.02 -3.97 13.98
CA ARG A 89 -2.32 -3.48 14.43
C ARG A 89 -3.49 -4.23 13.77
N LEU A 90 -3.36 -4.62 12.51
CA LEU A 90 -4.36 -5.45 11.82
C LEU A 90 -4.44 -6.84 12.47
N GLU A 91 -3.29 -7.45 12.77
CA GLU A 91 -3.21 -8.79 13.38
C GLU A 91 -3.82 -8.85 14.78
N THR A 92 -3.57 -7.82 15.59
CA THR A 92 -4.08 -7.77 16.97
C THR A 92 -5.57 -7.41 17.07
N GLY A 93 -6.25 -7.19 15.93
CA GLY A 93 -7.65 -6.75 15.91
C GLY A 93 -7.89 -5.38 16.56
N ILE A 94 -6.81 -4.61 16.80
CA ILE A 94 -6.89 -3.24 17.34
C ILE A 94 -7.49 -2.28 16.30
N ILE A 95 -7.43 -2.66 15.01
CA ILE A 95 -8.07 -1.90 13.96
C ILE A 95 -9.52 -2.38 13.83
N GLU A 96 -10.41 -1.64 14.41
CA GLU A 96 -11.84 -1.76 14.13
C GLU A 96 -12.13 -1.05 12.80
N ILE A 97 -12.57 -1.81 11.80
CA ILE A 97 -13.07 -1.25 10.55
C ILE A 97 -14.45 -0.67 10.82
N CYS A 98 -14.59 0.63 10.66
CA CYS A 98 -15.84 1.34 10.86
C CYS A 98 -16.52 1.61 9.51
N GLU A 99 -17.26 0.64 9.00
CA GLU A 99 -18.00 0.77 7.75
C GLU A 99 -19.26 1.61 7.95
N LYS A 100 -19.46 2.57 7.07
CA LYS A 100 -20.64 3.44 7.02
C LYS A 100 -20.88 3.96 5.61
N ASP A 101 -22.06 4.51 5.36
CA ASP A 101 -22.36 5.22 4.11
C ASP A 101 -21.40 6.39 3.96
N THR A 102 -20.45 6.24 3.05
CA THR A 102 -19.34 7.17 2.84
C THR A 102 -19.43 7.78 1.46
N LYS A 103 -19.38 9.12 1.37
CA LYS A 103 -19.30 9.82 0.09
C LYS A 103 -17.92 9.60 -0.52
N ILE A 104 -17.86 8.81 -1.58
CA ILE A 104 -16.59 8.41 -2.20
C ILE A 104 -15.89 9.59 -2.87
N PHE A 105 -16.62 10.57 -3.38
CA PHE A 105 -16.04 11.77 -3.96
C PHE A 105 -15.14 12.54 -2.96
N GLU A 106 -15.56 12.64 -1.70
CA GLU A 106 -14.77 13.29 -0.64
C GLU A 106 -13.49 12.50 -0.31
N VAL A 107 -13.60 11.16 -0.23
CA VAL A 107 -12.47 10.25 0.02
C VAL A 107 -11.44 10.31 -1.11
N LEU A 108 -11.92 10.30 -2.35
CA LEU A 108 -11.08 10.47 -3.54
C LEU A 108 -10.38 11.83 -3.55
N GLY A 109 -11.11 12.90 -3.24
CA GLY A 109 -10.57 14.25 -3.21
C GLY A 109 -9.36 14.36 -2.27
N LEU A 110 -9.45 13.76 -1.07
CA LEU A 110 -8.33 13.74 -0.12
C LEU A 110 -7.14 12.92 -0.62
N ALA A 111 -7.39 11.74 -1.22
CA ALA A 111 -6.32 10.90 -1.75
C ALA A 111 -5.63 11.55 -2.96
N VAL A 112 -6.39 12.16 -3.87
CA VAL A 112 -5.87 12.88 -5.04
C VAL A 112 -5.06 14.08 -4.59
N ALA A 113 -5.57 14.91 -3.66
CA ALA A 113 -4.87 16.08 -3.15
C ALA A 113 -3.47 15.73 -2.59
N ALA A 114 -3.34 14.58 -1.95
CA ALA A 114 -2.07 14.12 -1.40
C ALA A 114 -1.01 13.80 -2.47
N VAL A 115 -1.41 13.40 -3.69
CA VAL A 115 -0.48 13.06 -4.78
C VAL A 115 -0.28 14.19 -5.79
N VAL A 116 -1.08 15.26 -5.75
CA VAL A 116 -0.99 16.42 -6.66
C VAL A 116 0.43 16.98 -6.76
N PRO A 117 1.17 17.25 -5.66
CA PRO A 117 2.52 17.81 -5.78
C PRO A 117 3.48 16.92 -6.58
N GLY A 118 3.38 15.60 -6.40
CA GLY A 118 4.18 14.62 -7.17
C GLY A 118 3.76 14.53 -8.64
N ALA A 119 2.46 14.64 -8.92
CA ALA A 119 1.93 14.65 -10.28
C ALA A 119 2.33 15.93 -11.02
N GLU A 120 2.21 17.09 -10.41
CA GLU A 120 2.63 18.39 -10.97
C GLU A 120 4.12 18.43 -11.29
N ALA A 121 4.99 17.94 -10.38
CA ALA A 121 6.42 17.86 -10.59
C ALA A 121 6.81 17.03 -11.85
N LYS A 122 5.95 16.09 -12.23
CA LYS A 122 6.09 15.24 -13.42
C LYS A 122 5.19 15.67 -14.60
N GLU A 123 4.45 16.77 -14.47
CA GLU A 123 3.49 17.22 -15.50
C GLU A 123 2.46 16.13 -15.86
N ILE A 124 2.04 15.32 -14.88
CA ILE A 124 1.06 14.24 -15.05
C ILE A 124 -0.34 14.82 -14.91
N SER A 125 -1.21 14.52 -15.90
CA SER A 125 -2.62 14.89 -15.85
C SER A 125 -3.43 13.86 -15.05
N VAL A 126 -4.20 14.32 -14.06
CA VAL A 126 -5.06 13.44 -13.25
C VAL A 126 -6.53 13.73 -13.60
N HIS A 127 -7.24 12.70 -14.03
CA HIS A 127 -8.65 12.76 -14.43
C HIS A 127 -9.49 11.95 -13.44
N VAL A 128 -10.55 12.56 -12.88
CA VAL A 128 -11.45 11.92 -11.93
C VAL A 128 -12.87 11.90 -12.51
N ASP A 129 -13.42 10.71 -12.65
CA ASP A 129 -14.80 10.44 -13.02
C ASP A 129 -15.50 9.75 -11.85
N CYS A 130 -16.17 10.55 -11.02
CA CYS A 130 -16.89 10.08 -9.83
C CYS A 130 -18.11 10.96 -9.59
N PRO A 131 -19.31 10.39 -9.51
CA PRO A 131 -20.50 11.15 -9.13
C PRO A 131 -20.37 11.71 -7.71
N GLU A 132 -20.62 13.02 -7.52
CA GLU A 132 -20.47 13.69 -6.22
C GLU A 132 -21.41 13.11 -5.14
N THR A 133 -22.55 12.57 -5.54
CA THR A 133 -23.58 12.04 -4.64
C THR A 133 -23.40 10.58 -4.31
N LEU A 134 -22.45 9.88 -4.96
CA LEU A 134 -22.25 8.44 -4.78
C LEU A 134 -21.76 8.12 -3.38
N LYS A 135 -22.48 7.23 -2.72
CA LYS A 135 -22.10 6.68 -1.42
C LYS A 135 -21.84 5.20 -1.55
N LEU A 136 -20.77 4.74 -0.90
CA LEU A 136 -20.45 3.32 -0.76
C LEU A 136 -20.35 2.99 0.72
N PHE A 137 -20.76 1.77 1.09
CA PHE A 137 -20.64 1.27 2.46
C PHE A 137 -19.22 0.79 2.69
N CYS A 138 -18.40 1.64 3.34
CA CYS A 138 -16.98 1.37 3.55
C CYS A 138 -16.43 2.21 4.70
N ASP A 139 -15.24 1.85 5.17
CA ASP A 139 -14.44 2.68 6.06
C ASP A 139 -13.71 3.76 5.26
N ALA A 140 -14.04 5.03 5.50
CA ALA A 140 -13.49 6.17 4.76
C ALA A 140 -11.97 6.26 4.86
N LYS A 141 -11.40 6.02 6.05
CA LYS A 141 -9.96 6.12 6.32
C LYS A 141 -9.18 5.03 5.58
N TRP A 142 -9.62 3.78 5.69
CA TRP A 142 -8.94 2.66 5.05
C TRP A 142 -9.12 2.67 3.54
N THR A 143 -10.28 3.10 3.06
CA THR A 143 -10.53 3.30 1.62
C THR A 143 -9.64 4.41 1.06
N GLN A 144 -9.50 5.54 1.78
CA GLN A 144 -8.59 6.62 1.39
C GLN A 144 -7.14 6.15 1.32
N GLU A 145 -6.68 5.41 2.33
CA GLU A 145 -5.32 4.86 2.38
C GLU A 145 -5.05 3.92 1.19
N ALA A 146 -5.99 3.02 0.87
CA ALA A 146 -5.88 2.12 -0.27
C ALA A 146 -5.79 2.88 -1.60
N ILE A 147 -6.65 3.87 -1.80
CA ILE A 147 -6.65 4.72 -2.99
C ILE A 147 -5.34 5.51 -3.08
N PHE A 148 -4.88 6.10 -1.98
CA PHE A 148 -3.62 6.84 -1.93
C PHE A 148 -2.44 5.97 -2.35
N ASN A 149 -2.31 4.76 -1.83
CA ASN A 149 -1.24 3.84 -2.19
C ASN A 149 -1.22 3.49 -3.69
N LEU A 150 -2.41 3.31 -4.29
CA LEU A 150 -2.52 3.07 -5.72
C LEU A 150 -2.16 4.31 -6.55
N LEU A 151 -2.59 5.49 -6.11
CA LEU A 151 -2.29 6.76 -6.79
C LEU A 151 -0.81 7.12 -6.68
N GLU A 152 -0.18 6.90 -5.52
CA GLU A 152 1.26 7.09 -5.33
C GLU A 152 2.06 6.21 -6.28
N ASN A 153 1.68 4.93 -6.41
CA ASN A 153 2.27 4.04 -7.38
C ASN A 153 2.04 4.52 -8.82
N ALA A 154 0.84 4.95 -9.17
CA ALA A 154 0.53 5.50 -10.48
C ALA A 154 1.41 6.71 -10.82
N VAL A 155 1.56 7.68 -9.90
CA VAL A 155 2.45 8.84 -10.07
C VAL A 155 3.92 8.42 -10.18
N LYS A 156 4.36 7.44 -9.38
CA LYS A 156 5.74 6.94 -9.38
C LYS A 156 6.12 6.33 -10.72
N TYR A 157 5.26 5.51 -11.31
CA TYR A 157 5.56 4.71 -12.50
C TYR A 157 5.10 5.35 -13.82
N THR A 158 4.30 6.40 -13.77
CA THR A 158 3.94 7.19 -14.95
C THR A 158 5.11 8.10 -15.34
N PRO A 159 5.50 8.14 -16.63
CA PRO A 159 6.53 9.06 -17.11
C PRO A 159 6.01 10.50 -17.10
N LYS A 160 6.94 11.44 -17.22
CA LYS A 160 6.63 12.88 -17.36
C LYS A 160 5.68 13.12 -18.53
N GLY A 161 4.64 13.93 -18.31
CA GLY A 161 3.62 14.24 -19.31
C GLY A 161 2.57 13.16 -19.53
N GLY A 162 2.59 12.08 -18.71
CA GLY A 162 1.58 11.02 -18.77
C GLY A 162 0.24 11.38 -18.14
N SER A 163 -0.65 10.38 -17.99
CA SER A 163 -2.00 10.59 -17.45
C SER A 163 -2.40 9.48 -16.49
N ILE A 164 -3.21 9.84 -15.49
CA ILE A 164 -3.85 8.93 -14.53
C ILE A 164 -5.35 9.15 -14.61
N TYR A 165 -6.10 8.07 -14.76
CA TYR A 165 -7.56 8.07 -14.86
C TYR A 165 -8.13 7.32 -13.66
N ILE A 166 -9.04 7.98 -12.92
CA ILE A 166 -9.74 7.41 -11.77
C ILE A 166 -11.20 7.38 -12.13
N SER A 167 -11.85 6.23 -12.04
CA SER A 167 -13.30 6.12 -12.26
C SER A 167 -13.96 5.32 -11.15
N VAL A 168 -15.17 5.74 -10.77
CA VAL A 168 -15.97 5.04 -9.76
C VAL A 168 -17.33 4.70 -10.37
N MET A 169 -17.69 3.42 -10.26
CA MET A 169 -18.97 2.91 -10.75
C MET A 169 -19.64 2.10 -9.64
N GLU A 170 -20.93 2.34 -9.44
CA GLU A 170 -21.77 1.50 -8.62
C GLU A 170 -22.22 0.29 -9.43
N GLN A 171 -22.12 -0.89 -8.84
CA GLN A 171 -22.65 -2.14 -9.37
C GLN A 171 -23.67 -2.71 -8.38
N GLU A 172 -24.45 -3.70 -8.80
CA GLU A 172 -25.58 -4.23 -8.00
C GLU A 172 -25.19 -4.69 -6.59
N VAL A 173 -23.94 -5.16 -6.38
CA VAL A 173 -23.50 -5.76 -5.11
C VAL A 173 -22.30 -5.00 -4.51
N PHE A 174 -21.56 -4.24 -5.32
CA PHE A 174 -20.34 -3.54 -4.86
C PHE A 174 -20.07 -2.25 -5.64
N GLY A 175 -19.30 -1.35 -5.03
CA GLY A 175 -18.73 -0.20 -5.72
C GLY A 175 -17.37 -0.55 -6.33
N LYS A 176 -17.15 -0.21 -7.60
CA LYS A 176 -15.87 -0.42 -8.29
C LYS A 176 -15.12 0.90 -8.43
N ILE A 177 -13.93 0.97 -7.82
CA ILE A 177 -12.97 2.06 -8.01
C ILE A 177 -11.87 1.55 -8.93
N SER A 178 -11.65 2.23 -10.05
CA SER A 178 -10.62 1.86 -11.03
C SER A 178 -9.60 2.99 -11.14
N ILE A 179 -8.32 2.66 -11.04
CA ILE A 179 -7.21 3.59 -11.24
C ILE A 179 -6.37 3.03 -12.38
N ARG A 180 -6.20 3.83 -13.44
CA ARG A 180 -5.42 3.46 -14.62
C ARG A 180 -4.41 4.54 -14.90
N ASP A 181 -3.17 4.13 -15.09
CA ASP A 181 -2.05 5.00 -15.47
C ASP A 181 -1.57 4.71 -16.91
N THR A 182 -0.80 5.62 -17.46
CA THR A 182 -0.13 5.45 -18.76
C THR A 182 1.36 5.10 -18.58
N GLY A 183 1.71 4.50 -17.46
CA GLY A 183 3.06 4.09 -17.12
C GLY A 183 3.54 2.85 -17.89
N ARG A 184 4.71 2.35 -17.48
CA ARG A 184 5.33 1.18 -18.11
C ARG A 184 4.62 -0.14 -17.95
N GLY A 185 3.57 -0.19 -17.11
CA GLY A 185 2.86 -1.42 -16.76
C GLY A 185 3.70 -2.41 -15.94
N ILE A 186 3.07 -3.54 -15.58
CA ILE A 186 3.69 -4.64 -14.85
C ILE A 186 3.81 -5.82 -15.83
N PRO A 187 5.05 -6.32 -16.12
CA PRO A 187 5.23 -7.52 -16.94
C PRO A 187 4.43 -8.71 -16.41
N ALA A 188 3.90 -9.54 -17.31
CA ALA A 188 3.04 -10.67 -16.95
C ALA A 188 3.67 -11.63 -15.92
N GLU A 189 4.99 -11.83 -16.00
CA GLU A 189 5.77 -12.65 -15.08
C GLU A 189 5.85 -12.10 -13.63
N HIS A 190 5.59 -10.80 -13.44
CA HIS A 190 5.61 -10.15 -12.14
C HIS A 190 4.20 -9.85 -11.59
N GLN A 191 3.15 -10.04 -12.39
CA GLN A 191 1.77 -9.73 -11.96
C GLN A 191 1.27 -10.61 -10.80
N ALA A 192 1.80 -11.82 -10.65
CA ALA A 192 1.46 -12.72 -9.55
C ALA A 192 2.16 -12.37 -8.22
N GLN A 193 3.09 -11.41 -8.23
CA GLN A 193 3.89 -10.98 -7.06
C GLN A 193 3.49 -9.61 -6.52
N VAL A 194 2.44 -9.00 -7.10
CA VAL A 194 1.99 -7.64 -6.76
C VAL A 194 0.65 -7.64 -6.02
#